data_f9422595fe2eb4cc213c722c05d6f3bf
#
_entry.id   f9422595fe2eb4cc213c722c05d6f3bf
#
_cell.length_a   1.000
_cell.length_b   1.000
_cell.length_c   1.000
_cell.angle_alpha   90.00
_cell.angle_beta   90.00
_cell.angle_gamma   90.00
#
_symmetry.space_group_name_H-M   'P 1'
#
loop_
_entity.id
_entity.type
_entity.pdbx_description
1 polymer ?
#
loop_
_entity_poly.entity_id
_entity_poly.type
_entity_poly.pdbx_seq_one_letter_code
_entity_poly.pdbx_strand_id
1 'polypeptide(L)'
;MPEPITLAEAHPADLPAFRKNLQEAFALAVIEEFGPLQDGPIPSDEDLDSAFAAPGAEVLHILRDGEQVGGAVVTINTTTKQNALDLFFISPAAHGQGLGHRAWTAIEQRYPDTRVWHTHTPYFEKRNIHFYVNKCGFKITAFYNARHADPNRPGTQDFPGVDEAFEFEKVMPGATATI
;
A
#
# COMPACT_ATOMS: atom_id res chain seq x y z
N MET A 1 -12.80 -24.43 5.46
CA MET A 1 -11.93 -23.83 4.44
C MET A 1 -12.10 -22.32 4.46
N PRO A 2 -11.03 -21.56 4.61
CA PRO A 2 -11.16 -20.11 4.47
C PRO A 2 -11.57 -19.77 3.05
N GLU A 3 -12.44 -18.79 2.95
CA GLU A 3 -12.92 -18.29 1.66
C GLU A 3 -11.76 -17.73 0.85
N PRO A 4 -11.70 -17.98 -0.47
CA PRO A 4 -10.60 -17.52 -1.28
C PRO A 4 -10.56 -16.00 -1.38
N ILE A 5 -9.34 -15.44 -1.36
CA ILE A 5 -9.10 -14.05 -1.70
C ILE A 5 -8.77 -13.97 -3.18
N THR A 6 -9.49 -13.12 -3.89
CA THR A 6 -9.25 -12.86 -5.32
C THR A 6 -9.01 -11.37 -5.55
N LEU A 7 -8.41 -11.05 -6.68
CA LEU A 7 -8.13 -9.69 -7.09
C LEU A 7 -8.86 -9.40 -8.39
N ALA A 8 -9.43 -8.20 -8.50
CA ALA A 8 -10.07 -7.75 -9.71
C ALA A 8 -9.62 -6.33 -10.03
N GLU A 9 -9.34 -6.07 -11.29
CA GLU A 9 -8.97 -4.73 -11.73
C GLU A 9 -10.16 -3.79 -11.59
N ALA A 10 -9.93 -2.60 -11.01
CA ALA A 10 -10.98 -1.60 -10.85
C ALA A 10 -11.25 -0.90 -12.19
N HIS A 11 -12.52 -0.73 -12.51
CA HIS A 11 -12.92 0.09 -13.65
C HIS A 11 -12.84 1.58 -13.30
N PRO A 12 -12.68 2.48 -14.29
CA PRO A 12 -12.68 3.92 -14.02
C PRO A 12 -13.90 4.40 -13.23
N ALA A 13 -15.06 3.79 -13.44
CA ALA A 13 -16.29 4.12 -12.72
C ALA A 13 -16.23 3.76 -11.23
N ASP A 14 -15.33 2.85 -10.84
CA ASP A 14 -15.17 2.40 -9.44
C ASP A 14 -14.25 3.31 -8.63
N LEU A 15 -13.46 4.16 -9.28
CA LEU A 15 -12.41 4.93 -8.62
C LEU A 15 -12.94 5.91 -7.56
N PRO A 16 -14.06 6.60 -7.72
CA PRO A 16 -14.58 7.46 -6.66
C PRO A 16 -14.89 6.68 -5.37
N ALA A 17 -15.53 5.53 -5.47
CA ALA A 17 -15.82 4.69 -4.31
C ALA A 17 -14.56 4.08 -3.72
N PHE A 18 -13.62 3.65 -4.56
CA PHE A 18 -12.33 3.14 -4.14
C PHE A 18 -11.55 4.17 -3.32
N ARG A 19 -11.48 5.40 -3.83
CA ARG A 19 -10.83 6.52 -3.14
C ARG A 19 -11.44 6.73 -1.76
N LYS A 20 -12.75 6.81 -1.67
CA LYS A 20 -13.46 7.01 -0.41
C LYS A 20 -13.15 5.90 0.60
N ASN A 21 -13.23 4.65 0.17
CA ASN A 21 -12.99 3.50 1.02
C ASN A 21 -11.54 3.49 1.55
N LEU A 22 -10.58 3.82 0.70
CA LEU A 22 -9.19 3.90 1.08
C LEU A 22 -8.95 5.01 2.10
N GLN A 23 -9.51 6.19 1.87
CA GLN A 23 -9.38 7.33 2.77
C GLN A 23 -10.02 7.03 4.13
N GLU A 24 -11.16 6.36 4.16
CA GLU A 24 -11.81 5.96 5.40
C GLU A 24 -10.95 4.98 6.21
N ALA A 25 -10.34 4.02 5.53
CA ALA A 25 -9.46 3.05 6.19
C ALA A 25 -8.21 3.72 6.76
N PHE A 26 -7.59 4.63 6.01
CA PHE A 26 -6.39 5.34 6.46
C PHE A 26 -6.71 6.37 7.55
N ALA A 27 -7.86 7.01 7.47
CA ALA A 27 -8.27 8.00 8.45
C ALA A 27 -8.33 7.44 9.87
N LEU A 28 -8.72 6.18 10.03
CA LEU A 28 -8.78 5.54 11.35
C LEU A 28 -7.41 5.57 12.05
N ALA A 29 -6.36 5.20 11.36
CA ALA A 29 -5.01 5.18 11.92
C ALA A 29 -4.52 6.59 12.24
N VAL A 30 -4.77 7.55 11.36
CA VAL A 30 -4.36 8.94 11.56
C VAL A 30 -5.12 9.57 12.75
N ILE A 31 -6.43 9.35 12.82
CA ILE A 31 -7.26 9.89 13.90
C ILE A 31 -6.86 9.26 15.25
N GLU A 32 -6.56 7.97 15.26
CA GLU A 32 -6.13 7.27 16.48
C GLU A 32 -4.83 7.86 17.02
N GLU A 33 -3.88 8.24 16.16
CA GLU A 33 -2.58 8.75 16.56
C GLU A 33 -2.58 10.25 16.81
N PHE A 34 -3.25 11.04 15.98
CA PHE A 34 -3.13 12.50 15.95
C PHE A 34 -4.43 13.24 16.26
N GLY A 35 -5.55 12.53 16.40
CA GLY A 35 -6.85 13.15 16.57
C GLY A 35 -7.53 13.54 15.28
N PRO A 36 -8.64 14.29 15.35
CA PRO A 36 -9.46 14.59 14.16
C PRO A 36 -8.69 15.26 13.03
N LEU A 37 -9.01 14.88 11.78
CA LEU A 37 -8.44 15.48 10.60
C LEU A 37 -8.93 16.94 10.45
N GLN A 38 -8.00 17.89 10.31
CA GLN A 38 -8.32 19.31 10.21
C GLN A 38 -8.24 19.82 8.76
N ASP A 39 -7.40 19.22 7.94
CA ASP A 39 -7.07 19.69 6.59
C ASP A 39 -7.60 18.78 5.48
N GLY A 40 -8.64 18.01 5.76
CA GLY A 40 -9.24 17.11 4.79
C GLY A 40 -8.70 15.68 4.86
N PRO A 41 -9.09 14.81 3.91
CA PRO A 41 -8.71 13.41 3.94
C PRO A 41 -7.22 13.20 3.68
N ILE A 42 -6.68 12.11 4.25
CA ILE A 42 -5.31 11.65 4.04
C ILE A 42 -5.36 10.19 3.59
N PRO A 43 -4.77 9.81 2.44
CA PRO A 43 -4.21 10.70 1.41
C PRO A 43 -5.26 11.62 0.80
N SER A 44 -4.81 12.77 0.25
CA SER A 44 -5.71 13.71 -0.40
C SER A 44 -6.26 13.13 -1.72
N ASP A 45 -7.36 13.71 -2.20
CA ASP A 45 -7.92 13.32 -3.50
C ASP A 45 -6.90 13.49 -4.62
N GLU A 46 -6.14 14.58 -4.58
CA GLU A 46 -5.10 14.88 -5.58
C GLU A 46 -3.99 13.84 -5.57
N ASP A 47 -3.52 13.43 -4.39
CA ASP A 47 -2.49 12.39 -4.26
C ASP A 47 -2.98 11.06 -4.80
N LEU A 48 -4.23 10.70 -4.52
CA LEU A 48 -4.81 9.46 -5.02
C LEU A 48 -5.03 9.49 -6.54
N ASP A 49 -5.51 10.60 -7.07
CA ASP A 49 -5.65 10.74 -8.52
C ASP A 49 -4.30 10.61 -9.23
N SER A 50 -3.25 11.18 -8.65
CA SER A 50 -1.89 11.04 -9.16
C SER A 50 -1.40 9.60 -9.11
N ALA A 51 -1.69 8.88 -8.03
CA ALA A 51 -1.33 7.47 -7.90
C ALA A 51 -2.05 6.60 -8.91
N PHE A 52 -3.35 6.84 -9.12
CA PHE A 52 -4.14 6.08 -10.10
C PHE A 52 -3.68 6.31 -11.54
N ALA A 53 -3.20 7.51 -11.84
CA ALA A 53 -2.78 7.91 -13.18
C ALA A 53 -1.28 7.67 -13.46
N ALA A 54 -0.52 7.24 -12.47
CA ALA A 54 0.92 7.03 -12.63
C ALA A 54 1.23 5.96 -13.69
N PRO A 55 2.33 6.13 -14.45
CA PRO A 55 2.71 5.11 -15.44
C PRO A 55 2.91 3.74 -14.80
N GLY A 56 2.26 2.72 -15.34
CA GLY A 56 2.31 1.35 -14.82
C GLY A 56 1.40 1.09 -13.62
N ALA A 57 0.61 2.06 -13.19
CA ALA A 57 -0.30 1.89 -12.07
C ALA A 57 -1.47 0.96 -12.43
N GLU A 58 -1.76 0.04 -11.53
CA GLU A 58 -2.93 -0.83 -11.60
C GLU A 58 -3.68 -0.74 -10.28
N VAL A 59 -4.97 -0.50 -10.34
CA VAL A 59 -5.85 -0.39 -9.18
C VAL A 59 -6.63 -1.69 -9.05
N LEU A 60 -6.52 -2.34 -7.90
CA LEU A 60 -7.08 -3.67 -7.67
C LEU A 60 -8.06 -3.66 -6.52
N HIS A 61 -9.24 -4.24 -6.74
CA HIS A 61 -10.14 -4.64 -5.66
C HIS A 61 -9.63 -5.92 -5.02
N ILE A 62 -9.66 -5.98 -3.70
CA ILE A 62 -9.42 -7.21 -2.94
C ILE A 62 -10.79 -7.76 -2.58
N LEU A 63 -11.06 -8.99 -3.02
CA LEU A 63 -12.36 -9.64 -2.86
C LEU A 63 -12.25 -10.87 -1.99
N ARG A 64 -13.20 -11.03 -1.09
CA ARG A 64 -13.42 -12.28 -0.36
C ARG A 64 -14.81 -12.79 -0.73
N ASP A 65 -14.85 -13.95 -1.37
CA ASP A 65 -16.10 -14.57 -1.84
C ASP A 65 -16.94 -13.58 -2.69
N GLY A 66 -16.25 -12.81 -3.55
CA GLY A 66 -16.88 -11.84 -4.43
C GLY A 66 -17.23 -10.49 -3.80
N GLU A 67 -17.06 -10.34 -2.48
CA GLU A 67 -17.31 -9.08 -1.79
C GLU A 67 -16.02 -8.28 -1.62
N GLN A 68 -16.09 -6.97 -1.86
CA GLN A 68 -14.95 -6.08 -1.67
C GLN A 68 -14.61 -5.96 -0.19
N VAL A 69 -13.39 -6.35 0.18
CA VAL A 69 -12.87 -6.25 1.55
C VAL A 69 -11.66 -5.33 1.64
N GLY A 70 -11.22 -4.78 0.52
CA GLY A 70 -10.09 -3.86 0.50
C GLY A 70 -9.68 -3.51 -0.91
N GLY A 71 -8.50 -2.93 -1.02
CA GLY A 71 -7.94 -2.56 -2.32
C GLY A 71 -6.44 -2.34 -2.26
N ALA A 72 -5.84 -2.29 -3.43
CA ALA A 72 -4.42 -2.02 -3.60
C ALA A 72 -4.17 -1.20 -4.85
N VAL A 73 -3.15 -0.36 -4.80
CA VAL A 73 -2.59 0.27 -5.99
C VAL A 73 -1.15 -0.18 -6.11
N VAL A 74 -0.82 -0.78 -7.23
CA VAL A 74 0.53 -1.25 -7.52
C VAL A 74 1.06 -0.53 -8.76
N THR A 75 2.38 -0.35 -8.83
CA THR A 75 3.06 0.13 -10.02
C THR A 75 3.90 -1.01 -10.57
N ILE A 76 3.61 -1.42 -11.79
CA ILE A 76 4.24 -2.58 -12.42
C ILE A 76 5.17 -2.10 -13.53
N ASN A 77 6.45 -2.48 -13.40
CA ASN A 77 7.47 -2.20 -14.41
C ASN A 77 7.94 -3.51 -15.03
N THR A 78 7.45 -3.79 -16.23
CA THR A 78 7.72 -5.05 -16.93
C THR A 78 9.15 -5.14 -17.46
N THR A 79 9.86 -4.02 -17.55
CA THR A 79 11.25 -3.97 -18.03
C THR A 79 12.23 -4.30 -16.90
N THR A 80 12.14 -3.58 -15.78
CA THR A 80 13.06 -3.75 -14.65
C THR A 80 12.66 -4.90 -13.74
N LYS A 81 11.37 -5.30 -13.76
CA LYS A 81 10.78 -6.26 -12.82
C LYS A 81 10.84 -5.77 -11.37
N GLN A 82 11.01 -4.47 -11.16
CA GLN A 82 10.92 -3.83 -9.86
C GLN A 82 9.57 -3.16 -9.78
N ASN A 83 8.72 -3.68 -8.93
CA ASN A 83 7.34 -3.24 -8.76
C ASN A 83 7.14 -2.59 -7.40
N ALA A 84 6.13 -1.76 -7.28
CA ALA A 84 5.82 -1.09 -6.03
C ALA A 84 4.39 -1.39 -5.59
N LEU A 85 4.22 -1.56 -4.29
CA LEU A 85 2.92 -1.53 -3.63
C LEU A 85 2.75 -0.11 -3.09
N ASP A 86 2.03 0.71 -3.83
CA ASP A 86 1.90 2.13 -3.51
C ASP A 86 0.87 2.39 -2.42
N LEU A 87 -0.27 1.69 -2.48
CA LEU A 87 -1.36 1.82 -1.53
C LEU A 87 -1.96 0.43 -1.28
N PHE A 88 -2.32 0.18 -0.03
CA PHE A 88 -2.89 -1.09 0.37
C PHE A 88 -3.78 -0.88 1.58
N PHE A 89 -5.00 -1.38 1.52
CA PHE A 89 -5.91 -1.30 2.66
C PHE A 89 -6.86 -2.48 2.73
N ILE A 90 -7.25 -2.80 3.95
CA ILE A 90 -8.37 -3.71 4.25
C ILE A 90 -9.44 -2.85 4.91
N SER A 91 -10.67 -3.00 4.47
CA SER A 91 -11.81 -2.25 5.03
C SER A 91 -11.92 -2.48 6.54
N PRO A 92 -12.21 -1.44 7.33
CA PRO A 92 -12.27 -1.57 8.79
C PRO A 92 -13.17 -2.71 9.28
N ALA A 93 -14.30 -2.95 8.62
CA ALA A 93 -15.23 -4.02 8.97
C ALA A 93 -14.63 -5.43 8.80
N ALA A 94 -13.54 -5.55 8.03
CA ALA A 94 -12.87 -6.82 7.75
C ALA A 94 -11.52 -6.97 8.48
N HIS A 95 -11.17 -6.05 9.35
CA HIS A 95 -9.92 -6.12 10.12
C HIS A 95 -9.90 -7.31 11.08
N GLY A 96 -8.70 -7.77 11.42
CA GLY A 96 -8.49 -8.83 12.42
C GLY A 96 -8.77 -10.25 11.92
N GLN A 97 -8.94 -10.46 10.62
CA GLN A 97 -9.27 -11.76 10.03
C GLN A 97 -8.14 -12.35 9.18
N GLY A 98 -6.93 -11.77 9.25
CA GLY A 98 -5.77 -12.24 8.49
C GLY A 98 -5.87 -11.98 6.98
N LEU A 99 -6.79 -11.15 6.55
CA LEU A 99 -7.03 -10.88 5.13
C LEU A 99 -5.87 -10.14 4.47
N GLY A 100 -5.19 -9.27 5.20
CA GLY A 100 -4.07 -8.50 4.66
C GLY A 100 -2.97 -9.39 4.09
N HIS A 101 -2.53 -10.38 4.86
CA HIS A 101 -1.50 -11.31 4.41
C HIS A 101 -1.97 -12.16 3.23
N ARG A 102 -3.19 -12.63 3.26
CA ARG A 102 -3.77 -13.42 2.16
C ARG A 102 -3.90 -12.59 0.89
N ALA A 103 -4.30 -11.32 1.03
CA ALA A 103 -4.38 -10.39 -0.09
C ALA A 103 -2.99 -10.11 -0.66
N TRP A 104 -2.00 -9.89 0.18
CA TRP A 104 -0.62 -9.71 -0.28
C TRP A 104 -0.11 -10.94 -1.04
N THR A 105 -0.36 -12.13 -0.53
CA THR A 105 0.00 -13.38 -1.22
C THR A 105 -0.66 -13.45 -2.61
N ALA A 106 -1.92 -13.05 -2.72
CA ALA A 106 -2.61 -13.01 -4.01
C ALA A 106 -1.95 -12.01 -4.98
N ILE A 107 -1.50 -10.85 -4.46
CA ILE A 107 -0.77 -9.86 -5.28
C ILE A 107 0.55 -10.46 -5.77
N GLU A 108 1.31 -11.11 -4.93
CA GLU A 108 2.56 -11.77 -5.35
C GLU A 108 2.30 -12.81 -6.44
N GLN A 109 1.24 -13.57 -6.33
CA GLN A 109 0.87 -14.59 -7.31
C GLN A 109 0.39 -14.01 -8.64
N ARG A 110 -0.22 -12.82 -8.61
CA ARG A 110 -0.68 -12.12 -9.80
C ARG A 110 0.49 -11.61 -10.66
N TYR A 111 1.61 -11.27 -10.03
CA TYR A 111 2.79 -10.73 -10.70
C TYR A 111 4.02 -11.60 -10.43
N PRO A 112 4.03 -12.85 -10.94
CA PRO A 112 5.06 -13.82 -10.59
C PRO A 112 6.46 -13.48 -11.11
N ASP A 113 6.55 -12.60 -12.10
CA ASP A 113 7.82 -12.19 -12.71
C ASP A 113 8.53 -11.09 -11.91
N THR A 114 7.93 -10.60 -10.83
CA THR A 114 8.52 -9.55 -10.01
C THR A 114 9.83 -10.02 -9.38
N ARG A 115 10.86 -9.19 -9.50
CA ARG A 115 12.14 -9.44 -8.83
C ARG A 115 12.22 -8.78 -7.47
N VAL A 116 11.75 -7.55 -7.38
CA VAL A 116 11.77 -6.79 -6.14
C VAL A 116 10.46 -6.03 -6.01
N TRP A 117 9.85 -6.13 -4.84
CA TRP A 117 8.73 -5.29 -4.44
C TRP A 117 9.21 -4.17 -3.54
N HIS A 118 8.73 -2.97 -3.79
CA HIS A 118 8.98 -1.79 -2.94
C HIS A 118 7.67 -1.36 -2.30
N THR A 119 7.75 -0.92 -1.07
CA THR A 119 6.63 -0.25 -0.40
C THR A 119 7.16 0.73 0.64
N HIS A 120 6.28 1.54 1.19
CA HIS A 120 6.64 2.51 2.21
C HIS A 120 5.46 2.67 3.17
N THR A 121 5.75 3.14 4.37
CA THR A 121 4.71 3.46 5.34
C THR A 121 5.20 4.55 6.30
N PRO A 122 4.29 5.43 6.76
CA PRO A 122 4.64 6.38 7.82
C PRO A 122 5.10 5.66 9.08
N TYR A 123 6.00 6.30 9.81
CA TYR A 123 6.57 5.73 11.03
C TYR A 123 5.51 5.44 12.10
N PHE A 124 4.46 6.25 12.20
CA PHE A 124 3.41 6.03 13.19
C PHE A 124 2.57 4.77 12.92
N GLU A 125 2.57 4.29 11.69
CA GLU A 125 1.83 3.10 11.27
C GLU A 125 2.54 1.81 11.69
N LYS A 126 2.67 1.59 12.98
CA LYS A 126 3.43 0.46 13.52
C LYS A 126 2.83 -0.90 13.17
N ARG A 127 1.51 -0.96 13.01
CA ARG A 127 0.84 -2.18 12.52
C ARG A 127 1.29 -2.54 11.12
N ASN A 128 1.43 -1.54 10.25
CA ASN A 128 1.90 -1.75 8.88
C ASN A 128 3.36 -2.18 8.87
N ILE A 129 4.20 -1.58 9.71
CA ILE A 129 5.61 -1.97 9.83
C ILE A 129 5.72 -3.44 10.24
N HIS A 130 4.99 -3.84 11.28
CA HIS A 130 4.92 -5.24 11.72
C HIS A 130 4.42 -6.14 10.59
N PHE A 131 3.38 -5.72 9.90
CA PHE A 131 2.79 -6.48 8.80
C PHE A 131 3.80 -6.70 7.67
N TYR A 132 4.43 -5.63 7.18
CA TYR A 132 5.38 -5.75 6.07
C TYR A 132 6.61 -6.54 6.47
N VAL A 133 7.21 -6.25 7.62
CA VAL A 133 8.47 -6.89 8.03
C VAL A 133 8.24 -8.32 8.51
N ASN A 134 7.31 -8.52 9.42
CA ASN A 134 7.15 -9.80 10.11
C ASN A 134 6.20 -10.78 9.42
N LYS A 135 5.23 -10.28 8.67
CA LYS A 135 4.23 -11.12 7.99
C LYS A 135 4.53 -11.31 6.50
N CYS A 136 4.92 -10.24 5.82
CA CYS A 136 5.11 -10.26 4.37
C CYS A 136 6.54 -10.52 3.93
N GLY A 137 7.51 -10.38 4.83
CA GLY A 137 8.92 -10.66 4.52
C GLY A 137 9.68 -9.50 3.89
N PHE A 138 9.17 -8.28 4.00
CA PHE A 138 9.90 -7.09 3.58
C PHE A 138 11.02 -6.76 4.55
N LYS A 139 12.03 -6.04 4.07
CA LYS A 139 13.12 -5.50 4.87
C LYS A 139 13.10 -3.98 4.79
N ILE A 140 13.41 -3.31 5.88
CA ILE A 140 13.54 -1.86 5.91
C ILE A 140 14.84 -1.49 5.21
N THR A 141 14.77 -0.64 4.20
CA THR A 141 15.93 -0.22 3.41
C THR A 141 16.27 1.25 3.59
N ALA A 142 15.33 2.08 4.06
CA ALA A 142 15.59 3.47 4.34
C ALA A 142 14.64 3.99 5.41
N PHE A 143 15.12 4.95 6.17
CA PHE A 143 14.33 5.74 7.09
C PHE A 143 14.44 7.20 6.72
N TYR A 144 13.30 7.83 6.51
CA TYR A 144 13.22 9.24 6.13
C TYR A 144 12.68 10.08 7.28
N ASN A 145 13.23 11.27 7.43
CA ASN A 145 12.80 12.25 8.42
C ASN A 145 13.17 13.65 7.96
N ALA A 146 13.00 14.66 8.81
CA ALA A 146 13.31 16.05 8.45
C ALA A 146 14.78 16.28 8.07
N ARG A 147 15.69 15.42 8.55
CA ARG A 147 17.14 15.53 8.25
C ARG A 147 17.56 14.70 7.04
N HIS A 148 16.72 13.77 6.64
CA HIS A 148 16.95 12.88 5.50
C HIS A 148 15.62 12.68 4.79
N ALA A 149 15.29 13.63 3.92
CA ALA A 149 14.01 13.65 3.22
C ALA A 149 13.94 12.57 2.14
N ASP A 150 12.74 12.03 1.93
CA ASP A 150 12.49 11.10 0.83
C ASP A 150 12.60 11.86 -0.50
N PRO A 151 13.54 11.49 -1.37
CA PRO A 151 13.72 12.17 -2.66
C PRO A 151 12.52 11.98 -3.61
N ASN A 152 11.69 10.98 -3.36
CA ASN A 152 10.53 10.67 -4.20
C ASN A 152 9.25 11.36 -3.71
N ARG A 153 9.32 12.05 -2.57
CA ARG A 153 8.16 12.69 -1.94
C ARG A 153 8.49 14.05 -1.36
N PRO A 154 8.91 15.00 -2.21
CA PRO A 154 9.14 16.35 -1.73
C PRO A 154 7.80 16.99 -1.30
N GLY A 155 7.76 17.62 -0.13
CA GLY A 155 6.66 18.48 0.26
C GLY A 155 5.55 17.88 1.11
N THR A 156 5.75 16.71 1.73
CA THR A 156 4.77 16.13 2.67
C THR A 156 4.86 16.76 4.06
N GLN A 157 5.11 18.06 4.14
CA GLN A 157 5.44 18.73 5.40
C GLN A 157 4.25 19.24 6.19
N ASP A 158 3.03 19.02 5.72
CA ASP A 158 1.86 19.67 6.29
C ASP A 158 1.22 18.92 7.46
N PHE A 159 1.80 17.79 7.88
CA PHE A 159 1.24 17.02 8.98
C PHE A 159 2.33 16.58 9.96
N PRO A 160 2.18 16.84 11.28
CA PRO A 160 3.18 16.43 12.27
C PRO A 160 3.42 14.91 12.23
N GLY A 161 4.69 14.51 12.00
CA GLY A 161 5.09 13.11 11.98
C GLY A 161 4.88 12.39 10.65
N VAL A 162 4.31 13.03 9.65
CA VAL A 162 4.14 12.42 8.31
C VAL A 162 5.45 12.43 7.52
N ASP A 163 6.38 13.28 7.91
CA ASP A 163 7.72 13.32 7.33
C ASP A 163 8.60 12.14 7.78
N GLU A 164 8.18 11.39 8.80
CA GLU A 164 8.89 10.20 9.24
C GLU A 164 8.27 8.96 8.56
N ALA A 165 9.07 8.28 7.77
CA ALA A 165 8.60 7.11 7.02
C ALA A 165 9.72 6.08 6.82
N PHE A 166 9.31 4.84 6.67
CA PHE A 166 10.21 3.76 6.25
C PHE A 166 9.95 3.37 4.81
N GLU A 167 11.02 3.06 4.11
CA GLU A 167 10.96 2.36 2.83
C GLU A 167 11.34 0.90 3.04
N PHE A 168 10.66 0.01 2.33
CA PHE A 168 10.83 -1.43 2.44
C PHE A 168 11.07 -2.05 1.07
N GLU A 169 11.85 -3.12 1.05
CA GLU A 169 12.03 -3.94 -0.13
C GLU A 169 11.82 -5.42 0.20
N LYS A 170 11.25 -6.14 -0.75
CA LYS A 170 11.20 -7.60 -0.72
C LYS A 170 11.78 -8.14 -2.00
N VAL A 171 12.93 -8.80 -1.88
CA VAL A 171 13.55 -9.52 -3.00
C VAL A 171 12.88 -10.87 -3.13
N MET A 172 12.31 -11.13 -4.31
CA MET A 172 11.57 -12.36 -4.55
C MET A 172 12.52 -13.54 -4.78
N PRO A 173 12.11 -14.77 -4.41
CA PRO A 173 12.90 -15.97 -4.65
C PRO A 173 13.26 -16.12 -6.14
N GLY A 174 14.53 -16.42 -6.43
CA GLY A 174 15.03 -16.55 -7.80
C GLY A 174 15.58 -15.26 -8.42
N ALA A 175 15.30 -14.10 -7.84
CA ALA A 175 15.78 -12.80 -8.35
C ALA A 175 17.28 -12.59 -8.10
N THR A 176 17.85 -13.30 -7.13
CA THR A 176 19.25 -13.16 -6.72
C THR A 176 20.23 -14.02 -7.57
N ALA A 177 19.74 -14.76 -8.53
CA ALA A 177 20.55 -15.70 -9.29
C ALA A 177 21.33 -15.08 -10.45
N THR A 178 21.21 -13.78 -10.66
CA THR A 178 21.93 -13.08 -11.72
C THR A 178 23.03 -12.22 -11.11
N ILE A 179 24.20 -12.79 -11.03
CA ILE A 179 25.42 -12.01 -10.81
C ILE A 179 25.96 -11.63 -12.18
#